data_06eb0a865776202f74c549df7b29ab61
#
_entry.id   06eb0a865776202f74c549df7b29ab61
#
_cell.length_a   1.000
_cell.length_b   1.000
_cell.length_c   1.000
_cell.angle_alpha   90.00
_cell.angle_beta   90.00
_cell.angle_gamma   90.00
#
_symmetry.space_group_name_H-M   'P 1'
#
loop_
_entity.id
_entity.type
_entity.pdbx_description
1 polymer ?
#
loop_
_entity_poly.entity_id
_entity_poly.type
_entity_poly.pdbx_seq_one_letter_code
_entity_poly.pdbx_strand_id
1 'polypeptide(L)'
;GLEEKLNSRFELAVESSDVPEDEEAPVLLSNGTFAASAEGVTASFGLPAKGEMDPTGIMAACYVFLFGLMLSDAAYGFIVFLMCFLALKKFPRMEENLRKSLRLFMYCGLSTLFWGVMFGGYFGDAVDIVSRTYFGHTVTIPALWFVPLNDPMKLLVYSMLFGVIHLFLGLGLKGYMLLKDGKVVDFICDVVLWYLLLLGLILMLLPTELFGSIAQMNIVFPPVLNSLAKGMAIVGALGILVMSARDKKNPLLRLALGAYDLYNITGWVSDVLSYSRLLALGLATGVIASVINQMGSMVGNNVFGVIVFILVFCFGHLFNLAINLLGAYVHTCRLQYVEFFGKFYEGGGKAFRPFKQITKYVEIKED
;
A
#
# COMPACT_ATOMS: atom_id res chain seq x y z
N GLY A 1 1.48 15.84 -39.00
CA GLY A 1 2.23 15.53 -37.79
C GLY A 1 3.20 16.65 -37.38
N LEU A 2 4.15 16.34 -36.48
CA LEU A 2 5.13 17.30 -35.99
C LEU A 2 5.98 17.86 -37.15
N GLU A 3 6.39 17.00 -38.05
CA GLU A 3 7.19 17.32 -39.24
C GLU A 3 6.48 18.34 -40.14
N GLU A 4 5.20 18.17 -40.40
CA GLU A 4 4.42 19.12 -41.21
C GLU A 4 4.31 20.49 -40.54
N LYS A 5 4.08 20.53 -39.23
CA LYS A 5 4.01 21.78 -38.46
C LYS A 5 5.34 22.54 -38.43
N LEU A 6 6.45 21.81 -38.33
CA LEU A 6 7.77 22.40 -38.31
C LEU A 6 8.21 22.83 -39.70
N ASN A 7 7.96 22.03 -40.74
CA ASN A 7 8.28 22.39 -42.14
C ASN A 7 7.47 23.57 -42.67
N SER A 8 6.32 23.88 -42.06
CA SER A 8 5.57 25.10 -42.43
C SER A 8 6.22 26.39 -41.95
N ARG A 9 7.16 26.34 -41.02
CA ARG A 9 7.82 27.51 -40.42
C ARG A 9 9.34 27.53 -40.62
N PHE A 10 9.95 26.38 -40.79
CA PHE A 10 11.40 26.21 -40.89
C PHE A 10 11.74 25.14 -41.95
N GLU A 11 12.83 25.34 -42.69
CA GLU A 11 13.41 24.31 -43.52
C GLU A 11 14.21 23.36 -42.61
N LEU A 12 13.67 22.18 -42.35
CA LEU A 12 14.33 21.16 -41.52
C LEU A 12 14.04 19.77 -42.04
N ALA A 13 14.99 18.87 -41.83
CA ALA A 13 14.82 17.45 -42.03
C ALA A 13 14.61 16.78 -40.67
N VAL A 14 13.59 15.96 -40.55
CA VAL A 14 13.31 15.18 -39.34
C VAL A 14 13.64 13.73 -39.64
N GLU A 15 14.59 13.18 -38.93
CA GLU A 15 14.95 11.79 -38.98
C GLU A 15 14.46 11.11 -37.70
N SER A 16 13.67 10.07 -37.82
CA SER A 16 13.18 9.28 -36.69
C SER A 16 13.65 7.83 -36.80
N SER A 17 14.23 7.34 -35.74
CA SER A 17 14.65 5.94 -35.63
C SER A 17 14.14 5.36 -34.31
N ASP A 18 14.02 4.02 -34.27
CA ASP A 18 13.73 3.33 -33.02
C ASP A 18 14.89 3.51 -32.03
N VAL A 19 14.56 3.50 -30.74
CA VAL A 19 15.55 3.67 -29.68
C VAL A 19 16.53 2.49 -29.71
N PRO A 20 17.87 2.75 -29.82
CA PRO A 20 18.87 1.69 -29.73
C PRO A 20 18.75 0.87 -28.44
N GLU A 21 19.15 -0.40 -28.47
CA GLU A 21 19.10 -1.26 -27.29
C GLU A 21 19.94 -0.75 -26.12
N ASP A 22 21.00 0.00 -26.41
CA ASP A 22 21.95 0.55 -25.43
C ASP A 22 21.48 1.88 -24.81
N GLU A 23 20.41 2.48 -25.32
CA GLU A 23 19.89 3.76 -24.82
C GLU A 23 18.58 3.60 -24.06
N GLU A 24 18.47 4.32 -22.95
CA GLU A 24 17.24 4.43 -22.20
C GLU A 24 16.39 5.61 -22.69
N ALA A 25 15.22 5.31 -23.23
CA ALA A 25 14.27 6.32 -23.62
C ALA A 25 13.68 7.02 -22.38
N PRO A 26 13.47 8.36 -22.44
CA PRO A 26 12.74 9.05 -21.39
C PRO A 26 11.31 8.51 -21.24
N VAL A 27 10.84 8.41 -20.01
CA VAL A 27 9.53 7.84 -19.67
C VAL A 27 8.54 8.95 -19.31
N LEU A 28 7.39 8.92 -19.94
CA LEU A 28 6.22 9.73 -19.59
C LEU A 28 5.09 8.77 -19.18
N LEU A 29 4.65 8.88 -17.92
CA LEU A 29 3.55 8.08 -17.42
C LEU A 29 2.22 8.61 -17.96
N SER A 30 1.39 7.73 -18.48
CA SER A 30 0.04 8.04 -18.93
C SER A 30 -0.95 7.11 -18.23
N ASN A 31 -1.69 7.66 -17.29
CA ASN A 31 -2.62 6.91 -16.44
C ASN A 31 -3.99 7.58 -16.40
N GLY A 32 -5.03 6.81 -16.10
CA GLY A 32 -6.34 7.34 -15.80
C GLY A 32 -6.34 8.22 -14.54
N THR A 33 -7.42 8.94 -14.31
CA THR A 33 -7.54 9.92 -13.20
C THR A 33 -7.18 9.34 -11.83
N PHE A 34 -7.61 8.14 -11.53
CA PHE A 34 -7.31 7.47 -10.26
C PHE A 34 -5.83 7.08 -10.15
N ALA A 35 -5.31 6.41 -11.17
CA ALA A 35 -3.91 5.98 -11.18
C ALA A 35 -2.94 7.17 -11.23
N ALA A 36 -3.28 8.22 -11.97
CA ALA A 36 -2.47 9.44 -12.06
C ALA A 36 -2.23 10.11 -10.70
N SER A 37 -3.15 9.99 -9.76
CA SER A 37 -2.99 10.53 -8.40
C SER A 37 -1.79 9.95 -7.65
N ALA A 38 -1.42 8.71 -7.94
CA ALA A 38 -0.30 8.01 -7.31
C ALA A 38 1.01 8.07 -8.13
N GLU A 39 1.05 8.77 -9.26
CA GLU A 39 2.26 8.92 -10.08
C GLU A 39 3.43 9.55 -9.29
N GLY A 40 3.14 10.48 -8.39
CA GLY A 40 4.15 11.08 -7.51
C GLY A 40 4.82 10.07 -6.58
N VAL A 41 4.09 9.10 -6.09
CA VAL A 41 4.62 8.01 -5.25
C VAL A 41 5.54 7.11 -6.06
N THR A 42 5.14 6.73 -7.27
CA THR A 42 5.98 5.96 -8.19
C THR A 42 7.24 6.73 -8.60
N ALA A 43 7.11 8.00 -8.92
CA ALA A 43 8.23 8.84 -9.32
C ALA A 43 9.25 9.05 -8.19
N SER A 44 8.79 9.08 -6.93
CA SER A 44 9.68 9.18 -5.76
C SER A 44 10.55 7.93 -5.56
N PHE A 45 10.08 6.78 -5.94
CA PHE A 45 10.86 5.55 -5.95
C PHE A 45 11.77 5.47 -7.18
N GLY A 46 11.22 5.67 -8.36
CA GLY A 46 11.91 5.62 -9.65
C GLY A 46 10.91 5.34 -10.77
N LEU A 47 11.10 5.97 -11.90
CA LEU A 47 10.28 5.70 -13.09
C LEU A 47 10.61 4.32 -13.68
N PRO A 48 9.69 3.69 -14.43
CA PRO A 48 9.95 2.41 -15.05
C PRO A 48 11.18 2.45 -15.95
N ALA A 49 12.06 1.45 -15.81
CA ALA A 49 13.16 1.24 -16.74
C ALA A 49 12.67 0.60 -18.04
N LYS A 50 13.56 0.47 -19.03
CA LYS A 50 13.24 -0.19 -20.29
C LYS A 50 12.78 -1.63 -20.07
N GLY A 51 11.61 -1.97 -20.57
CA GLY A 51 11.01 -3.31 -20.46
C GLY A 51 10.24 -3.56 -19.15
N GLU A 52 10.20 -2.62 -18.23
CA GLU A 52 9.35 -2.70 -17.04
C GLU A 52 7.94 -2.17 -17.32
N MET A 53 6.95 -2.78 -16.68
CA MET A 53 5.60 -2.26 -16.73
C MET A 53 5.42 -1.12 -15.73
N ASP A 54 4.49 -0.21 -16.03
CA ASP A 54 4.09 0.84 -15.09
C ASP A 54 3.25 0.26 -13.95
N PRO A 55 3.73 0.27 -12.70
CA PRO A 55 3.01 -0.29 -11.56
C PRO A 55 1.98 0.67 -10.96
N THR A 56 1.88 1.91 -11.46
CA THR A 56 1.14 2.98 -10.79
C THR A 56 -0.33 2.66 -10.57
N GLY A 57 -1.01 2.02 -11.54
CA GLY A 57 -2.42 1.70 -11.42
C GLY A 57 -2.73 0.71 -10.30
N ILE A 58 -1.98 -0.37 -10.23
CA ILE A 58 -2.14 -1.40 -9.20
C ILE A 58 -1.67 -0.87 -7.85
N MET A 59 -0.53 -0.18 -7.84
CA MET A 59 0.01 0.44 -6.64
C MET A 59 -0.94 1.47 -6.05
N ALA A 60 -1.63 2.27 -6.86
CA ALA A 60 -2.61 3.24 -6.39
C ALA A 60 -3.76 2.58 -5.61
N ALA A 61 -4.31 1.49 -6.14
CA ALA A 61 -5.36 0.73 -5.45
C ALA A 61 -4.87 0.15 -4.12
N CYS A 62 -3.72 -0.48 -4.10
CA CYS A 62 -3.12 -1.02 -2.89
C CYS A 62 -2.77 0.08 -1.88
N TYR A 63 -2.26 1.21 -2.34
CA TYR A 63 -1.90 2.35 -1.50
C TYR A 63 -3.12 2.90 -0.76
N VAL A 64 -4.21 3.15 -1.48
CA VAL A 64 -5.45 3.66 -0.90
C VAL A 64 -6.04 2.68 0.12
N PHE A 65 -6.05 1.40 -0.20
CA PHE A 65 -6.53 0.35 0.69
C PHE A 65 -5.73 0.28 2.01
N LEU A 66 -4.42 0.20 1.92
CA LEU A 66 -3.54 0.08 3.10
C LEU A 66 -3.51 1.37 3.93
N PHE A 67 -3.51 2.52 3.27
CA PHE A 67 -3.58 3.81 3.96
C PHE A 67 -4.85 3.94 4.82
N GLY A 68 -5.99 3.58 4.24
CA GLY A 68 -7.26 3.59 4.96
C GLY A 68 -7.25 2.66 6.17
N LEU A 69 -6.67 1.48 6.04
CA LEU A 69 -6.54 0.52 7.12
C LEU A 69 -5.62 1.02 8.25
N MET A 70 -4.55 1.74 7.91
CA MET A 70 -3.63 2.30 8.90
C MET A 70 -4.24 3.44 9.72
N LEU A 71 -5.00 4.32 9.09
CA LEU A 71 -5.63 5.44 9.79
C LEU A 71 -6.96 5.07 10.45
N SER A 72 -7.77 4.24 9.82
CA SER A 72 -9.00 3.55 10.28
C SER A 72 -9.88 4.29 11.29
N ASP A 73 -10.16 5.58 11.04
CA ASP A 73 -11.09 6.38 11.83
C ASP A 73 -12.05 7.13 10.88
N ALA A 74 -13.33 6.89 11.03
CA ALA A 74 -14.35 7.43 10.12
C ALA A 74 -14.40 8.96 10.12
N ALA A 75 -14.26 9.58 11.29
CA ALA A 75 -14.30 11.03 11.41
C ALA A 75 -13.04 11.67 10.81
N TYR A 76 -11.88 11.10 11.03
CA TYR A 76 -10.62 11.56 10.44
C TYR A 76 -10.64 11.39 8.91
N GLY A 77 -11.14 10.27 8.43
CA GLY A 77 -11.30 10.04 7.01
C GLY A 77 -12.25 11.03 6.34
N PHE A 78 -13.35 11.32 6.97
CA PHE A 78 -14.30 12.34 6.47
C PHE A 78 -13.69 13.75 6.44
N ILE A 79 -12.96 14.13 7.48
CA ILE A 79 -12.28 15.44 7.52
C ILE A 79 -11.24 15.55 6.40
N VAL A 80 -10.40 14.55 6.21
CA VAL A 80 -9.39 14.53 5.16
C VAL A 80 -10.03 14.59 3.78
N PHE A 81 -11.05 13.78 3.54
CA PHE A 81 -11.79 13.80 2.29
C PHE A 81 -12.41 15.17 2.01
N LEU A 82 -13.10 15.74 2.99
CA LEU A 82 -13.78 17.03 2.83
C LEU A 82 -12.79 18.17 2.57
N MET A 83 -11.70 18.22 3.32
CA MET A 83 -10.66 19.24 3.13
C MET A 83 -10.02 19.17 1.74
N CYS A 84 -9.65 17.96 1.30
CA CYS A 84 -9.07 17.77 -0.03
C CYS A 84 -10.07 18.09 -1.14
N PHE A 85 -11.31 17.66 -1.00
CA PHE A 85 -12.36 17.95 -1.96
C PHE A 85 -12.65 19.44 -2.10
N LEU A 86 -12.77 20.15 -0.98
CA LEU A 86 -12.99 21.60 -0.99
C LEU A 86 -11.78 22.35 -1.56
N ALA A 87 -10.56 21.94 -1.24
CA ALA A 87 -9.35 22.54 -1.79
C ALA A 87 -9.26 22.35 -3.31
N LEU A 88 -9.56 21.16 -3.82
CA LEU A 88 -9.59 20.91 -5.26
C LEU A 88 -10.66 21.71 -5.99
N LYS A 89 -11.83 21.89 -5.36
CA LYS A 89 -12.94 22.65 -5.95
C LYS A 89 -12.72 24.16 -5.91
N LYS A 90 -12.15 24.68 -4.81
CA LYS A 90 -11.94 26.11 -4.59
C LYS A 90 -10.74 26.65 -5.37
N PHE A 91 -9.69 25.86 -5.56
CA PHE A 91 -8.45 26.24 -6.24
C PHE A 91 -8.24 25.43 -7.52
N PRO A 92 -8.97 25.68 -8.62
CA PRO A 92 -8.86 24.88 -9.83
C PRO A 92 -7.53 25.08 -10.58
N ARG A 93 -6.79 26.18 -10.29
CA ARG A 93 -5.53 26.57 -10.95
C ARG A 93 -4.28 26.22 -10.14
N MET A 94 -4.36 25.21 -9.28
CA MET A 94 -3.18 24.76 -8.53
C MET A 94 -2.20 24.02 -9.44
N GLU A 95 -0.97 23.90 -8.98
CA GLU A 95 0.05 23.10 -9.63
C GLU A 95 -0.42 21.65 -9.80
N GLU A 96 -0.08 21.04 -10.94
CA GLU A 96 -0.55 19.70 -11.29
C GLU A 96 -0.11 18.62 -10.27
N ASN A 97 1.13 18.71 -9.78
CA ASN A 97 1.64 17.77 -8.77
C ASN A 97 0.86 17.88 -7.45
N LEU A 98 0.55 19.10 -7.03
CA LEU A 98 -0.25 19.32 -5.83
C LEU A 98 -1.68 18.81 -6.02
N ARG A 99 -2.25 19.01 -7.20
CA ARG A 99 -3.59 18.49 -7.55
C ARG A 99 -3.63 16.96 -7.46
N LYS A 100 -2.64 16.28 -8.02
CA LYS A 100 -2.52 14.82 -7.94
C LYS A 100 -2.39 14.35 -6.49
N SER A 101 -1.56 15.00 -5.69
CA SER A 101 -1.40 14.68 -4.27
C SER A 101 -2.70 14.86 -3.49
N LEU A 102 -3.42 15.95 -3.70
CA LEU A 102 -4.71 16.19 -3.04
C LEU A 102 -5.77 15.16 -3.46
N ARG A 103 -5.79 14.73 -4.72
CA ARG A 103 -6.66 13.65 -5.17
C ARG A 103 -6.32 12.33 -4.49
N LEU A 104 -5.04 12.00 -4.36
CA LEU A 104 -4.61 10.81 -3.65
C LEU A 104 -5.07 10.82 -2.19
N PHE A 105 -4.88 11.92 -1.47
CA PHE A 105 -5.36 12.06 -0.11
C PHE A 105 -6.88 12.07 0.00
N MET A 106 -7.58 12.58 -0.98
CA MET A 106 -9.05 12.48 -1.05
C MET A 106 -9.51 11.02 -1.12
N TYR A 107 -8.91 10.21 -1.99
CA TYR A 107 -9.21 8.78 -2.06
C TYR A 107 -8.79 8.04 -0.79
N CYS A 108 -7.65 8.37 -0.21
CA CYS A 108 -7.21 7.83 1.06
C CYS A 108 -8.17 8.18 2.20
N GLY A 109 -8.71 9.39 2.21
CA GLY A 109 -9.75 9.82 3.15
C GLY A 109 -11.04 9.01 3.04
N LEU A 110 -11.49 8.70 1.82
CA LEU A 110 -12.63 7.82 1.60
C LEU A 110 -12.36 6.39 2.10
N SER A 111 -11.18 5.86 1.84
CA SER A 111 -10.76 4.54 2.35
C SER A 111 -10.71 4.52 3.89
N THR A 112 -10.19 5.57 4.49
CA THR A 112 -10.15 5.73 5.94
C THR A 112 -11.54 5.81 6.54
N LEU A 113 -12.48 6.52 5.90
CA LEU A 113 -13.88 6.57 6.30
C LEU A 113 -14.51 5.17 6.27
N PHE A 114 -14.29 4.42 5.19
CA PHE A 114 -14.79 3.06 5.07
C PHE A 114 -14.27 2.15 6.19
N TRP A 115 -12.96 2.12 6.42
CA TRP A 115 -12.37 1.30 7.47
C TRP A 115 -12.74 1.76 8.88
N GLY A 116 -12.91 3.06 9.09
CA GLY A 116 -13.40 3.60 10.34
C GLY A 116 -14.82 3.16 10.66
N VAL A 117 -15.70 3.11 9.68
CA VAL A 117 -17.06 2.57 9.83
C VAL A 117 -17.02 1.07 10.12
N MET A 118 -16.16 0.32 9.42
CA MET A 118 -16.00 -1.11 9.66
C MET A 118 -15.49 -1.43 11.08
N PHE A 119 -14.62 -0.58 11.62
CA PHE A 119 -14.02 -0.77 12.94
C PHE A 119 -14.70 0.04 14.06
N GLY A 120 -15.68 0.86 13.71
CA GLY A 120 -16.45 1.63 14.69
C GLY A 120 -15.71 2.80 15.33
N GLY A 121 -14.66 3.33 14.69
CA GLY A 121 -13.90 4.49 15.14
C GLY A 121 -14.51 5.82 14.65
N TYR A 122 -14.96 6.66 15.58
CA TYR A 122 -15.48 8.01 15.30
C TYR A 122 -14.84 8.98 16.29
N PHE A 123 -13.71 9.59 15.95
CA PHE A 123 -12.79 10.24 16.88
C PHE A 123 -12.40 9.32 18.06
N GLY A 124 -12.08 8.05 17.73
CA GLY A 124 -11.99 7.00 18.73
C GLY A 124 -13.35 6.65 19.33
N ASP A 125 -13.49 6.79 20.63
CA ASP A 125 -14.73 6.56 21.39
C ASP A 125 -15.46 7.85 21.83
N ALA A 126 -15.30 8.93 21.06
CA ALA A 126 -15.84 10.25 21.42
C ALA A 126 -17.35 10.24 21.67
N VAL A 127 -18.11 9.52 20.85
CA VAL A 127 -19.57 9.40 21.01
C VAL A 127 -19.91 8.76 22.34
N ASP A 128 -19.24 7.70 22.74
CA ASP A 128 -19.47 7.00 24.00
C ASP A 128 -19.16 7.88 25.21
N ILE A 129 -18.02 8.58 25.17
CA ILE A 129 -17.58 9.42 26.28
C ILE A 129 -18.43 10.67 26.42
N VAL A 130 -18.76 11.35 25.32
CA VAL A 130 -19.63 12.53 25.34
C VAL A 130 -21.03 12.18 25.86
N SER A 131 -21.63 11.12 25.34
CA SER A 131 -22.98 10.71 25.80
C SER A 131 -23.00 10.30 27.26
N ARG A 132 -22.01 9.55 27.72
CA ARG A 132 -21.94 9.12 29.12
C ARG A 132 -21.67 10.29 30.08
N THR A 133 -20.78 11.21 29.73
CA THR A 133 -20.35 12.30 30.60
C THR A 133 -21.35 13.44 30.65
N TYR A 134 -21.93 13.84 29.53
CA TYR A 134 -22.76 15.04 29.43
C TYR A 134 -24.26 14.76 29.32
N PHE A 135 -24.63 13.58 28.84
CA PHE A 135 -26.04 13.21 28.64
C PHE A 135 -26.54 12.12 29.60
N GLY A 136 -25.67 11.57 30.45
CA GLY A 136 -26.02 10.60 31.47
C GLY A 136 -26.36 9.19 31.00
N HIS A 137 -26.34 8.91 29.72
CA HIS A 137 -26.55 7.58 29.15
C HIS A 137 -25.52 7.33 28.05
N THR A 138 -25.13 6.08 27.87
CA THR A 138 -24.12 5.69 26.86
C THR A 138 -24.82 5.39 25.54
N VAL A 139 -24.40 6.10 24.49
CA VAL A 139 -24.77 5.83 23.10
C VAL A 139 -23.54 5.32 22.37
N THR A 140 -23.61 4.13 21.82
CA THR A 140 -22.50 3.49 21.10
C THR A 140 -22.92 3.25 19.66
N ILE A 141 -22.09 3.70 18.71
CA ILE A 141 -22.26 3.34 17.30
C ILE A 141 -21.55 1.99 17.09
N PRO A 142 -22.29 0.93 16.73
CA PRO A 142 -21.70 -0.39 16.60
C PRO A 142 -20.72 -0.44 15.41
N ALA A 143 -19.61 -1.16 15.57
CA ALA A 143 -18.73 -1.50 14.47
C ALA A 143 -19.40 -2.51 13.54
N LEU A 144 -19.26 -2.33 12.22
CA LEU A 144 -19.81 -3.27 11.24
C LEU A 144 -19.06 -4.61 11.21
N TRP A 145 -17.83 -4.62 11.64
CA TRP A 145 -17.00 -5.82 11.64
C TRP A 145 -16.53 -6.17 13.05
N PHE A 146 -15.47 -5.54 13.54
CA PHE A 146 -14.98 -5.71 14.90
C PHE A 146 -14.25 -4.46 15.38
N VAL A 147 -14.06 -4.34 16.69
CA VAL A 147 -13.30 -3.24 17.30
C VAL A 147 -11.85 -3.70 17.52
N PRO A 148 -10.86 -3.12 16.84
CA PRO A 148 -9.45 -3.58 16.96
C PRO A 148 -8.88 -3.47 18.37
N LEU A 149 -9.31 -2.51 19.16
CA LEU A 149 -8.88 -2.35 20.57
C LEU A 149 -9.29 -3.54 21.45
N ASN A 150 -10.44 -4.16 21.15
CA ASN A 150 -10.92 -5.33 21.88
C ASN A 150 -10.31 -6.63 21.36
N ASP A 151 -10.06 -6.71 20.04
CA ASP A 151 -9.54 -7.90 19.35
C ASP A 151 -8.27 -7.57 18.53
N PRO A 152 -7.15 -7.19 19.16
CA PRO A 152 -5.95 -6.79 18.41
C PRO A 152 -5.32 -7.95 17.62
N MET A 153 -5.44 -9.19 18.12
CA MET A 153 -4.88 -10.35 17.42
C MET A 153 -5.64 -10.67 16.13
N LYS A 154 -6.93 -10.40 16.10
CA LYS A 154 -7.74 -10.53 14.88
C LYS A 154 -7.27 -9.55 13.81
N LEU A 155 -6.99 -8.30 14.17
CA LEU A 155 -6.44 -7.31 13.25
C LEU A 155 -5.03 -7.70 12.77
N LEU A 156 -4.20 -8.27 13.64
CA LEU A 156 -2.87 -8.77 13.27
C LEU A 156 -2.97 -9.86 12.19
N VAL A 157 -3.85 -10.84 12.36
CA VAL A 157 -4.04 -11.93 11.39
C VAL A 157 -4.54 -11.39 10.05
N TYR A 158 -5.50 -10.48 10.05
CA TYR A 158 -5.97 -9.85 8.81
C TYR A 158 -4.90 -8.97 8.15
N SER A 159 -4.10 -8.26 8.94
CA SER A 159 -2.98 -7.48 8.40
C SER A 159 -1.95 -8.36 7.69
N MET A 160 -1.61 -9.50 8.28
CA MET A 160 -0.72 -10.47 7.64
C MET A 160 -1.34 -11.11 6.40
N LEU A 161 -2.65 -11.39 6.43
CA LEU A 161 -3.37 -11.90 5.25
C LEU A 161 -3.33 -10.90 4.10
N PHE A 162 -3.58 -9.63 4.36
CA PHE A 162 -3.47 -8.59 3.34
C PHE A 162 -2.04 -8.43 2.84
N GLY A 163 -1.07 -8.59 3.72
CA GLY A 163 0.35 -8.62 3.37
C GLY A 163 0.69 -9.76 2.41
N VAL A 164 0.24 -10.95 2.70
CA VAL A 164 0.43 -12.12 1.82
C VAL A 164 -0.22 -11.89 0.46
N ILE A 165 -1.44 -11.39 0.42
CA ILE A 165 -2.14 -11.08 -0.83
C ILE A 165 -1.35 -10.04 -1.65
N HIS A 166 -0.87 -8.98 -1.00
CA HIS A 166 -0.12 -7.91 -1.66
C HIS A 166 1.23 -8.40 -2.23
N LEU A 167 1.96 -9.20 -1.46
CA LEU A 167 3.23 -9.79 -1.90
C LEU A 167 3.02 -10.80 -3.03
N PHE A 168 1.97 -11.61 -2.97
CA PHE A 168 1.63 -12.55 -4.04
C PHE A 168 1.18 -11.82 -5.31
N LEU A 169 0.50 -10.71 -5.18
CA LEU A 169 0.19 -9.84 -6.31
C LEU A 169 1.47 -9.32 -6.98
N GLY A 170 2.44 -8.88 -6.19
CA GLY A 170 3.76 -8.46 -6.68
C GLY A 170 4.50 -9.58 -7.42
N LEU A 171 4.51 -10.78 -6.86
CA LEU A 171 5.11 -11.95 -7.51
C LEU A 171 4.36 -12.35 -8.80
N GLY A 172 3.04 -12.22 -8.81
CA GLY A 172 2.22 -12.43 -10.00
C GLY A 172 2.51 -11.43 -11.12
N LEU A 173 2.77 -10.17 -10.79
CA LEU A 173 3.19 -9.16 -11.75
C LEU A 173 4.58 -9.46 -12.34
N LYS A 174 5.51 -9.95 -11.52
CA LYS A 174 6.78 -10.46 -12.02
C LYS A 174 6.57 -11.60 -13.02
N GLY A 175 5.69 -12.54 -12.72
CA GLY A 175 5.32 -13.62 -13.63
C GLY A 175 4.70 -13.13 -14.92
N TYR A 176 3.81 -12.15 -14.85
CA TYR A 176 3.22 -11.52 -16.05
C TYR A 176 4.28 -10.88 -16.95
N MET A 177 5.23 -10.16 -16.36
CA MET A 177 6.34 -9.55 -17.11
C MET A 177 7.22 -10.59 -17.80
N LEU A 178 7.54 -11.69 -17.11
CA LEU A 178 8.34 -12.78 -17.69
C LEU A 178 7.61 -13.50 -18.82
N LEU A 179 6.30 -13.73 -18.69
CA LEU A 179 5.48 -14.33 -19.76
C LEU A 179 5.36 -13.40 -20.96
N LYS A 180 5.22 -12.10 -20.75
CA LYS A 180 5.17 -11.11 -21.82
C LYS A 180 6.47 -11.06 -22.64
N ASP A 181 7.60 -11.26 -21.98
CA ASP A 181 8.91 -11.36 -22.62
C ASP A 181 9.18 -12.74 -23.25
N GLY A 182 8.25 -13.69 -23.16
CA GLY A 182 8.38 -15.03 -23.71
C GLY A 182 9.28 -15.98 -22.92
N LYS A 183 9.68 -15.62 -21.70
CA LYS A 183 10.55 -16.41 -20.82
C LYS A 183 9.75 -17.38 -19.94
N VAL A 184 9.18 -18.41 -20.56
CA VAL A 184 8.31 -19.37 -19.86
C VAL A 184 9.07 -20.20 -18.82
N VAL A 185 10.30 -20.61 -19.12
CA VAL A 185 11.13 -21.39 -18.18
C VAL A 185 11.47 -20.56 -16.94
N ASP A 186 11.84 -19.30 -17.12
CA ASP A 186 12.09 -18.38 -16.01
C ASP A 186 10.84 -18.14 -15.19
N PHE A 187 9.68 -18.00 -15.84
CA PHE A 187 8.40 -17.90 -15.16
C PHE A 187 8.13 -19.11 -14.25
N ILE A 188 8.30 -20.32 -14.76
CA ILE A 188 8.09 -21.53 -13.96
C ILE A 188 9.09 -21.60 -12.79
N CYS A 189 10.37 -21.35 -13.05
CA CYS A 189 11.41 -21.49 -12.04
C CYS A 189 11.40 -20.39 -10.97
N ASP A 190 11.09 -19.16 -11.34
CA ASP A 190 11.21 -18.00 -10.44
C ASP A 190 9.88 -17.60 -9.80
N VAL A 191 8.77 -17.99 -10.36
CA VAL A 191 7.43 -17.60 -9.89
C VAL A 191 6.63 -18.80 -9.41
N VAL A 192 6.41 -19.79 -10.24
CA VAL A 192 5.52 -20.92 -9.93
C VAL A 192 6.06 -21.76 -8.76
N LEU A 193 7.36 -22.04 -8.73
CA LEU A 193 7.98 -22.79 -7.64
C LEU A 193 7.91 -22.04 -6.30
N TRP A 194 8.08 -20.73 -6.31
CA TRP A 194 7.91 -19.90 -5.13
C TRP A 194 6.45 -19.87 -4.64
N TYR A 195 5.48 -19.80 -5.55
CA TYR A 195 4.08 -19.93 -5.17
C TYR A 195 3.78 -21.27 -4.53
N LEU A 196 4.27 -22.36 -5.12
CA LEU A 196 4.09 -23.71 -4.54
C LEU A 196 4.68 -23.82 -3.14
N LEU A 197 5.92 -23.37 -2.97
CA LEU A 197 6.60 -23.42 -1.66
C LEU A 197 5.86 -22.58 -0.62
N LEU A 198 5.56 -21.33 -0.94
CA LEU A 198 4.94 -20.40 0.00
C LEU A 198 3.50 -20.80 0.36
N LEU A 199 2.70 -21.19 -0.63
CA LEU A 199 1.35 -21.68 -0.37
C LEU A 199 1.36 -22.98 0.44
N GLY A 200 2.26 -23.90 0.13
CA GLY A 200 2.42 -25.13 0.89
C GLY A 200 2.78 -24.85 2.35
N LEU A 201 3.72 -23.95 2.61
CA LEU A 201 4.11 -23.56 3.96
C LEU A 201 2.98 -22.85 4.72
N ILE A 202 2.23 -21.98 4.07
CA ILE A 202 1.07 -21.30 4.68
C ILE A 202 0.00 -22.32 5.04
N LEU A 203 -0.36 -23.21 4.13
CA LEU A 203 -1.34 -24.26 4.40
C LEU A 203 -0.88 -25.25 5.49
N MET A 204 0.41 -25.48 5.65
CA MET A 204 0.96 -26.26 6.76
C MET A 204 0.92 -25.51 8.10
N LEU A 205 1.04 -24.18 8.08
CA LEU A 205 1.02 -23.35 9.29
C LEU A 205 -0.40 -23.19 9.87
N LEU A 206 -1.41 -23.05 9.02
CA LEU A 206 -2.79 -22.74 9.46
C LEU A 206 -3.38 -23.73 10.45
N PRO A 207 -3.21 -25.07 10.32
CA PRO A 207 -3.77 -26.02 11.29
C PRO A 207 -2.89 -26.24 12.53
N THR A 208 -1.78 -25.53 12.68
CA THR A 208 -0.88 -25.71 13.84
C THR A 208 -1.47 -25.08 15.12
N GLU A 209 -1.09 -25.61 16.26
CA GLU A 209 -1.46 -25.06 17.57
C GLU A 209 -0.88 -23.66 17.78
N LEU A 210 0.30 -23.39 17.23
CA LEU A 210 0.94 -22.07 17.27
C LEU A 210 0.05 -21.01 16.61
N PHE A 211 -0.43 -21.27 15.40
CA PHE A 211 -1.36 -20.38 14.72
C PHE A 211 -2.69 -20.26 15.47
N GLY A 212 -3.23 -21.36 15.96
CA GLY A 212 -4.46 -21.39 16.75
C GLY A 212 -4.37 -20.56 18.03
N SER A 213 -3.23 -20.56 18.71
CA SER A 213 -3.01 -19.76 19.92
C SER A 213 -2.86 -18.27 19.63
N ILE A 214 -2.21 -17.90 18.54
CA ILE A 214 -2.01 -16.48 18.13
C ILE A 214 -3.30 -15.89 17.57
N ALA A 215 -3.94 -16.61 16.65
CA ALA A 215 -5.14 -16.14 15.97
C ALA A 215 -6.43 -16.32 16.78
N GLN A 216 -6.38 -17.13 17.86
CA GLN A 216 -7.55 -17.56 18.63
C GLN A 216 -8.60 -18.26 17.74
N MET A 217 -8.14 -18.94 16.72
CA MET A 217 -8.94 -19.70 15.77
C MET A 217 -8.38 -21.10 15.59
N ASN A 218 -9.23 -22.10 15.64
CA ASN A 218 -8.83 -23.47 15.35
C ASN A 218 -9.24 -23.83 13.93
N ILE A 219 -8.24 -23.99 13.06
CA ILE A 219 -8.42 -24.42 11.68
C ILE A 219 -7.97 -25.88 11.57
N VAL A 220 -8.87 -26.75 11.15
CA VAL A 220 -8.60 -28.17 10.90
C VAL A 220 -8.83 -28.47 9.44
N PHE A 221 -7.79 -28.96 8.77
CA PHE A 221 -7.90 -29.40 7.39
C PHE A 221 -8.07 -30.92 7.29
N PRO A 222 -8.75 -31.42 6.23
CA PRO A 222 -8.75 -32.84 5.94
C PRO A 222 -7.33 -33.39 5.76
N PRO A 223 -7.07 -34.69 6.08
CA PRO A 223 -5.74 -35.27 5.89
C PRO A 223 -5.20 -35.17 4.46
N VAL A 224 -6.07 -35.22 3.47
CA VAL A 224 -5.73 -35.04 2.05
C VAL A 224 -5.13 -33.66 1.79
N LEU A 225 -5.75 -32.61 2.34
CA LEU A 225 -5.25 -31.23 2.18
C LEU A 225 -3.91 -31.02 2.89
N ASN A 226 -3.71 -31.61 4.07
CA ASN A 226 -2.43 -31.57 4.78
C ASN A 226 -1.32 -32.29 3.97
N SER A 227 -1.61 -33.45 3.39
CA SER A 227 -0.68 -34.16 2.52
C SER A 227 -0.36 -33.39 1.25
N LEU A 228 -1.36 -32.75 0.65
CA LEU A 228 -1.18 -31.89 -0.52
C LEU A 228 -0.29 -30.69 -0.19
N ALA A 229 -0.50 -30.04 0.94
CA ALA A 229 0.33 -28.91 1.39
C ALA A 229 1.79 -29.30 1.58
N LYS A 230 2.06 -30.44 2.22
CA LYS A 230 3.41 -30.99 2.36
C LYS A 230 4.03 -31.30 1.01
N GLY A 231 3.29 -31.92 0.11
CA GLY A 231 3.73 -32.21 -1.25
C GLY A 231 4.10 -30.97 -2.04
N MET A 232 3.27 -29.94 -1.99
CA MET A 232 3.51 -28.64 -2.64
C MET A 232 4.79 -27.97 -2.09
N ALA A 233 4.96 -27.97 -0.77
CA ALA A 233 6.14 -27.37 -0.13
C ALA A 233 7.42 -28.13 -0.53
N ILE A 234 7.41 -29.47 -0.54
CA ILE A 234 8.56 -30.28 -0.92
C ILE A 234 8.90 -30.08 -2.40
N VAL A 235 7.93 -30.14 -3.29
CA VAL A 235 8.14 -29.93 -4.74
C VAL A 235 8.70 -28.52 -5.00
N GLY A 236 8.14 -27.51 -4.38
CA GLY A 236 8.62 -26.13 -4.50
C GLY A 236 10.07 -25.98 -4.01
N ALA A 237 10.39 -26.51 -2.84
CA ALA A 237 11.72 -26.44 -2.26
C ALA A 237 12.77 -27.16 -3.11
N LEU A 238 12.49 -28.39 -3.54
CA LEU A 238 13.39 -29.16 -4.41
C LEU A 238 13.53 -28.51 -5.78
N GLY A 239 12.46 -28.01 -6.35
CA GLY A 239 12.48 -27.28 -7.62
C GLY A 239 13.36 -26.03 -7.56
N ILE A 240 13.24 -25.24 -6.52
CA ILE A 240 14.08 -24.04 -6.31
C ILE A 240 15.54 -24.45 -6.11
N LEU A 241 15.80 -25.46 -5.31
CA LEU A 241 17.16 -25.93 -5.05
C LEU A 241 17.90 -26.37 -6.33
N VAL A 242 17.19 -27.04 -7.23
CA VAL A 242 17.75 -27.56 -8.48
C VAL A 242 17.79 -26.52 -9.59
N MET A 243 16.76 -25.69 -9.71
CA MET A 243 16.54 -24.84 -10.90
C MET A 243 16.97 -23.39 -10.71
N SER A 244 17.28 -22.97 -9.50
CA SER A 244 17.61 -21.55 -9.21
C SER A 244 18.89 -21.08 -9.91
N ALA A 245 19.92 -21.92 -9.96
CA ALA A 245 21.19 -21.63 -10.61
C ALA A 245 21.39 -22.47 -11.89
N ARG A 246 20.36 -22.58 -12.72
CA ARG A 246 20.35 -23.40 -13.93
C ARG A 246 21.40 -23.01 -14.97
N ASP A 247 21.89 -21.78 -14.93
CA ASP A 247 22.93 -21.27 -15.82
C ASP A 247 24.34 -21.78 -15.46
N LYS A 248 24.52 -22.35 -14.28
CA LYS A 248 25.83 -22.86 -13.82
C LYS A 248 26.03 -24.31 -14.25
N LYS A 249 27.21 -24.59 -14.79
CA LYS A 249 27.56 -25.95 -15.27
C LYS A 249 28.00 -26.89 -14.14
N ASN A 250 28.57 -26.34 -13.07
CA ASN A 250 29.04 -27.15 -11.94
C ASN A 250 27.85 -27.58 -11.04
N PRO A 251 27.56 -28.88 -10.87
CA PRO A 251 26.43 -29.34 -10.06
C PRO A 251 26.53 -28.93 -8.59
N LEU A 252 27.73 -28.95 -8.00
CA LEU A 252 27.95 -28.56 -6.62
C LEU A 252 27.68 -27.06 -6.41
N LEU A 253 28.19 -26.22 -7.30
CA LEU A 253 27.93 -24.77 -7.29
C LEU A 253 26.45 -24.47 -7.51
N ARG A 254 25.81 -25.20 -8.39
CA ARG A 254 24.37 -25.09 -8.67
C ARG A 254 23.53 -25.39 -7.43
N LEU A 255 23.86 -26.46 -6.70
CA LEU A 255 23.18 -26.79 -5.45
C LEU A 255 23.43 -25.77 -4.34
N ALA A 256 24.66 -25.29 -4.23
CA ALA A 256 25.02 -24.27 -3.24
C ALA A 256 24.27 -22.95 -3.47
N LEU A 257 24.19 -22.48 -4.70
CA LEU A 257 23.44 -21.28 -5.07
C LEU A 257 21.93 -21.48 -4.95
N GLY A 258 21.42 -22.67 -5.23
CA GLY A 258 20.04 -23.04 -5.01
C GLY A 258 19.66 -23.02 -3.53
N ALA A 259 20.52 -23.51 -2.65
CA ALA A 259 20.33 -23.43 -1.20
C ALA A 259 20.36 -21.99 -0.69
N TYR A 260 21.25 -21.16 -1.23
CA TYR A 260 21.25 -19.72 -0.94
C TYR A 260 19.98 -19.02 -1.36
N ASP A 261 19.44 -19.36 -2.52
CA ASP A 261 18.17 -18.80 -3.03
C ASP A 261 16.98 -19.27 -2.20
N LEU A 262 17.01 -20.54 -1.74
CA LEU A 262 16.00 -21.06 -0.80
C LEU A 262 16.03 -20.32 0.55
N TYR A 263 17.18 -19.83 0.98
CA TYR A 263 17.31 -18.99 2.18
C TYR A 263 16.52 -17.67 2.07
N ASN A 264 16.22 -17.19 0.87
CA ASN A 264 15.38 -16.01 0.64
C ASN A 264 13.96 -16.15 1.21
N ILE A 265 13.55 -17.34 1.61
CA ILE A 265 12.29 -17.55 2.34
C ILE A 265 12.25 -16.75 3.65
N THR A 266 13.38 -16.50 4.27
CA THR A 266 13.49 -15.63 5.45
C THR A 266 13.13 -14.18 5.12
N GLY A 267 13.50 -13.70 3.93
CA GLY A 267 13.09 -12.40 3.41
C GLY A 267 11.57 -12.31 3.21
N TRP A 268 10.95 -13.34 2.68
CA TRP A 268 9.49 -13.40 2.54
C TRP A 268 8.77 -13.38 3.89
N VAL A 269 9.25 -14.12 4.86
CA VAL A 269 8.71 -14.10 6.23
C VAL A 269 8.87 -12.71 6.85
N SER A 270 10.03 -12.09 6.70
CA SER A 270 10.28 -10.72 7.16
C SER A 270 9.34 -9.71 6.51
N ASP A 271 9.11 -9.82 5.20
CA ASP A 271 8.19 -8.95 4.46
C ASP A 271 6.76 -9.10 4.96
N VAL A 272 6.29 -10.32 5.18
CA VAL A 272 4.95 -10.57 5.75
C VAL A 272 4.83 -9.99 7.15
N LEU A 273 5.84 -10.17 8.00
CA LEU A 273 5.86 -9.60 9.35
C LEU A 273 5.88 -8.06 9.35
N SER A 274 6.44 -7.43 8.32
CA SER A 274 6.42 -5.96 8.16
C SER A 274 5.01 -5.39 8.09
N TYR A 275 4.02 -6.17 7.66
CA TYR A 275 2.61 -5.75 7.63
C TYR A 275 1.97 -5.64 9.01
N SER A 276 2.66 -6.06 10.09
CA SER A 276 2.24 -5.77 11.46
C SER A 276 2.14 -4.27 11.77
N ARG A 277 2.75 -3.42 10.94
CA ARG A 277 2.59 -1.96 11.01
C ARG A 277 1.16 -1.50 10.81
N LEU A 278 0.36 -2.23 10.04
CA LEU A 278 -1.07 -1.95 9.88
C LEU A 278 -1.79 -2.05 11.22
N LEU A 279 -1.49 -3.09 11.99
CA LEU A 279 -1.98 -3.23 13.36
C LEU A 279 -1.49 -2.10 14.26
N ALA A 280 -0.18 -1.86 14.27
CA ALA A 280 0.43 -0.89 15.17
C ALA A 280 -0.13 0.52 14.94
N LEU A 281 -0.23 0.97 13.71
CA LEU A 281 -0.75 2.29 13.37
C LEU A 281 -2.26 2.41 13.57
N GLY A 282 -3.03 1.39 13.22
CA GLY A 282 -4.46 1.36 13.44
C GLY A 282 -4.82 1.42 14.93
N LEU A 283 -4.11 0.66 15.77
CA LEU A 283 -4.27 0.73 17.22
C LEU A 283 -3.79 2.05 17.81
N ALA A 284 -2.66 2.57 17.35
CA ALA A 284 -2.12 3.85 17.85
C ALA A 284 -3.10 5.00 17.64
N THR A 285 -3.70 5.10 16.46
CA THR A 285 -4.72 6.11 16.17
C THR A 285 -5.90 6.01 17.13
N GLY A 286 -6.44 4.83 17.32
CA GLY A 286 -7.58 4.59 18.19
C GLY A 286 -7.29 4.81 19.67
N VAL A 287 -6.15 4.33 20.16
CA VAL A 287 -5.72 4.50 21.57
C VAL A 287 -5.48 5.97 21.90
N ILE A 288 -4.77 6.71 21.07
CA ILE A 288 -4.51 8.13 21.30
C ILE A 288 -5.80 8.94 21.26
N ALA A 289 -6.69 8.65 20.33
CA ALA A 289 -8.01 9.29 20.26
C ALA A 289 -8.83 9.05 21.53
N SER A 290 -8.86 7.82 22.02
CA SER A 290 -9.55 7.45 23.26
C SER A 290 -8.98 8.16 24.48
N VAL A 291 -7.65 8.24 24.59
CA VAL A 291 -6.97 8.95 25.68
C VAL A 291 -7.29 10.45 25.67
N ILE A 292 -7.30 11.08 24.51
CA ILE A 292 -7.68 12.49 24.35
C ILE A 292 -9.10 12.73 24.83
N ASN A 293 -10.04 11.87 24.45
CA ASN A 293 -11.43 11.97 24.87
C ASN A 293 -11.59 11.80 26.39
N GLN A 294 -10.90 10.85 26.98
CA GLN A 294 -10.92 10.62 28.42
C GLN A 294 -10.32 11.80 29.19
N MET A 295 -9.19 12.32 28.75
CA MET A 295 -8.56 13.49 29.39
C MET A 295 -9.46 14.73 29.32
N GLY A 296 -10.10 14.97 28.18
CA GLY A 296 -11.03 16.08 28.03
C GLY A 296 -12.26 15.97 28.92
N SER A 297 -12.72 14.77 29.22
CA SER A 297 -13.91 14.51 30.05
C SER A 297 -13.62 14.50 31.57
N MET A 298 -12.37 14.56 32.00
CA MET A 298 -12.00 14.44 33.43
C MET A 298 -12.52 15.58 34.32
N VAL A 299 -12.75 16.77 33.77
CA VAL A 299 -13.21 17.93 34.53
C VAL A 299 -14.68 17.83 34.97
N GLY A 300 -15.47 17.01 34.29
CA GLY A 300 -16.84 16.71 34.61
C GLY A 300 -17.87 17.52 33.82
N ASN A 301 -19.13 17.42 34.25
CA ASN A 301 -20.28 18.03 33.55
C ASN A 301 -20.66 19.39 34.16
N ASN A 302 -19.82 20.40 33.93
CA ASN A 302 -20.11 21.79 34.25
C ASN A 302 -19.67 22.71 33.10
N VAL A 303 -19.99 24.00 33.16
CA VAL A 303 -19.65 24.94 32.07
C VAL A 303 -18.14 25.00 31.82
N PHE A 304 -17.32 25.02 32.86
CA PHE A 304 -15.88 24.98 32.76
C PHE A 304 -15.40 23.65 32.18
N GLY A 305 -15.97 22.52 32.56
CA GLY A 305 -15.68 21.19 32.03
C GLY A 305 -15.98 21.07 30.55
N VAL A 306 -17.10 21.66 30.08
CA VAL A 306 -17.43 21.69 28.64
C VAL A 306 -16.41 22.49 27.84
N ILE A 307 -15.99 23.64 28.34
CA ILE A 307 -14.97 24.47 27.68
C ILE A 307 -13.63 23.73 27.59
N VAL A 308 -13.19 23.11 28.68
CA VAL A 308 -11.96 22.31 28.71
C VAL A 308 -12.05 21.12 27.75
N PHE A 309 -13.17 20.44 27.73
CA PHE A 309 -13.39 19.32 26.80
C PHE A 309 -13.26 19.77 25.33
N ILE A 310 -13.91 20.86 24.96
CA ILE A 310 -13.83 21.37 23.58
C ILE A 310 -12.39 21.73 23.21
N LEU A 311 -11.66 22.39 24.09
CA LEU A 311 -10.26 22.76 23.83
C LEU A 311 -9.37 21.51 23.67
N VAL A 312 -9.45 20.59 24.61
CA VAL A 312 -8.67 19.33 24.55
C VAL A 312 -9.05 18.50 23.34
N PHE A 313 -10.33 18.41 23.04
CA PHE A 313 -10.82 17.67 21.87
C PHE A 313 -10.26 18.27 20.56
N CYS A 314 -10.42 19.56 20.34
CA CYS A 314 -9.98 20.20 19.11
C CYS A 314 -8.47 20.09 18.92
N PHE A 315 -7.68 20.46 19.91
CA PHE A 315 -6.22 20.42 19.81
C PHE A 315 -5.67 19.00 19.77
N GLY A 316 -6.20 18.12 20.61
CA GLY A 316 -5.76 16.72 20.67
C GLY A 316 -6.07 15.94 19.42
N HIS A 317 -7.29 16.04 18.89
CA HIS A 317 -7.65 15.33 17.66
C HIS A 317 -7.00 15.91 16.42
N LEU A 318 -6.81 17.23 16.35
CA LEU A 318 -6.04 17.84 15.25
C LEU A 318 -4.59 17.33 15.24
N PHE A 319 -3.95 17.29 16.39
CA PHE A 319 -2.60 16.79 16.53
C PHE A 319 -2.50 15.28 16.22
N ASN A 320 -3.43 14.48 16.73
CA ASN A 320 -3.51 13.05 16.44
C ASN A 320 -3.72 12.78 14.94
N LEU A 321 -4.64 13.52 14.31
CA LEU A 321 -4.85 13.42 12.88
C LEU A 321 -3.58 13.74 12.08
N ALA A 322 -2.91 14.84 12.41
CA ALA A 322 -1.71 15.26 11.70
C ALA A 322 -0.58 14.22 11.80
N ILE A 323 -0.30 13.74 13.01
CA ILE A 323 0.77 12.75 13.23
C ILE A 323 0.42 11.41 12.58
N ASN A 324 -0.79 10.91 12.75
CA ASN A 324 -1.16 9.61 12.20
C ASN A 324 -1.38 9.65 10.68
N LEU A 325 -1.80 10.78 10.13
CA LEU A 325 -1.86 11.00 8.68
C LEU A 325 -0.46 10.94 8.06
N LEU A 326 0.51 11.63 8.66
CA LEU A 326 1.90 11.56 8.23
C LEU A 326 2.47 10.15 8.38
N GLY A 327 2.23 9.50 9.50
CA GLY A 327 2.64 8.12 9.75
C GLY A 327 2.05 7.14 8.74
N ALA A 328 0.77 7.23 8.45
CA ALA A 328 0.11 6.41 7.45
C ALA A 328 0.72 6.62 6.06
N TYR A 329 0.98 7.87 5.67
CA TYR A 329 1.64 8.20 4.42
C TYR A 329 3.03 7.54 4.31
N VAL A 330 3.89 7.77 5.28
CA VAL A 330 5.28 7.28 5.27
C VAL A 330 5.33 5.75 5.28
N HIS A 331 4.57 5.11 6.15
CA HIS A 331 4.59 3.66 6.28
C HIS A 331 3.93 2.95 5.10
N THR A 332 2.90 3.53 4.52
CA THR A 332 2.31 3.00 3.28
C THR A 332 3.27 3.11 2.11
N CYS A 333 3.97 4.24 1.95
CA CYS A 333 5.04 4.38 0.97
C CYS A 333 6.12 3.31 1.15
N ARG A 334 6.54 3.05 2.39
CA ARG A 334 7.53 2.02 2.68
C ARG A 334 7.05 0.63 2.29
N LEU A 335 5.81 0.26 2.61
CA LEU A 335 5.24 -1.03 2.22
C LEU A 335 5.20 -1.18 0.69
N GLN A 336 4.91 -0.11 -0.03
CA GLN A 336 4.95 -0.14 -1.50
C GLN A 336 6.39 -0.28 -2.03
N TYR A 337 7.33 0.47 -1.50
CA TYR A 337 8.69 0.54 -2.06
C TYR A 337 9.54 -0.67 -1.71
N VAL A 338 9.50 -1.13 -0.48
CA VAL A 338 10.37 -2.21 0.00
C VAL A 338 9.77 -3.58 -0.28
N GLU A 339 8.54 -3.79 0.14
CA GLU A 339 7.90 -5.09 0.08
C GLU A 339 7.31 -5.38 -1.31
N PHE A 340 6.49 -4.48 -1.84
CA PHE A 340 5.76 -4.72 -3.07
C PHE A 340 6.64 -4.55 -4.33
N PHE A 341 7.26 -3.39 -4.50
CA PHE A 341 8.13 -3.15 -5.65
C PHE A 341 9.38 -4.03 -5.63
N GLY A 342 9.88 -4.38 -4.46
CA GLY A 342 10.99 -5.32 -4.32
C GLY A 342 10.77 -6.69 -4.96
N LYS A 343 9.53 -7.05 -5.27
CA LYS A 343 9.19 -8.34 -5.90
C LYS A 343 9.29 -8.30 -7.42
N PHE A 344 9.05 -7.17 -8.06
CA PHE A 344 8.94 -7.11 -9.53
C PHE A 344 9.48 -5.83 -10.19
N TYR A 345 9.79 -4.80 -9.43
CA TYR A 345 10.06 -3.46 -9.96
C TYR A 345 11.41 -2.93 -9.47
N GLU A 346 12.27 -2.52 -10.38
CA GLU A 346 13.59 -1.95 -10.05
C GLU A 346 13.61 -0.43 -10.18
N GLY A 347 12.92 0.12 -11.18
CA GLY A 347 12.94 1.54 -11.48
C GLY A 347 14.20 1.98 -12.22
N GLY A 348 14.56 3.24 -12.10
CA GLY A 348 15.78 3.79 -12.71
C GLY A 348 15.57 4.47 -14.06
N GLY A 349 14.33 4.57 -14.55
CA GLY A 349 14.01 5.30 -15.78
C GLY A 349 14.24 6.80 -15.67
N LYS A 350 14.52 7.45 -16.78
CA LYS A 350 14.67 8.90 -16.87
C LYS A 350 13.34 9.57 -17.16
N ALA A 351 13.06 10.69 -16.49
CA ALA A 351 11.84 11.45 -16.73
C ALA A 351 11.88 12.16 -18.08
N PHE A 352 10.78 12.08 -18.83
CA PHE A 352 10.60 12.86 -20.04
C PHE A 352 10.38 14.35 -19.69
N ARG A 353 11.18 15.20 -20.25
CA ARG A 353 11.06 16.66 -20.10
C ARG A 353 10.66 17.26 -21.45
N PRO A 354 9.40 17.64 -21.63
CA PRO A 354 8.96 18.25 -22.87
C PRO A 354 9.64 19.60 -23.08
N PHE A 355 9.94 19.93 -24.34
CA PHE A 355 10.44 21.24 -24.72
C PHE A 355 9.28 22.24 -24.73
N LYS A 356 8.97 22.79 -23.54
CA LYS A 356 7.94 23.81 -23.34
C LYS A 356 8.38 24.83 -22.30
N GLN A 357 7.79 26.02 -22.35
CA GLN A 357 7.98 26.99 -21.28
C GLN A 357 7.30 26.45 -20.00
N ILE A 358 8.10 26.28 -18.95
CA ILE A 358 7.61 25.89 -17.64
C ILE A 358 7.55 27.14 -16.76
N THR A 359 6.35 27.59 -16.46
CA THR A 359 6.13 28.74 -15.59
C THR A 359 5.65 28.26 -14.23
N LYS A 360 6.22 28.81 -13.15
CA LYS A 360 5.88 28.45 -11.78
C LYS A 360 4.74 29.31 -11.21
N TYR A 361 4.68 30.56 -11.62
CA TYR A 361 3.79 31.56 -11.01
C TYR A 361 2.80 32.22 -12.00
N VAL A 362 2.93 31.92 -13.27
CA VAL A 362 2.13 32.55 -14.33
C VAL A 362 1.60 31.46 -15.27
N GLU A 363 0.35 31.55 -15.64
CA GLU A 363 -0.26 30.68 -16.63
C GLU A 363 -0.23 31.43 -17.99
N ILE A 364 0.39 30.79 -18.98
CA ILE A 364 0.43 31.36 -20.34
C ILE A 364 -0.84 30.92 -21.06
N LYS A 365 -1.67 31.85 -21.45
CA LYS A 365 -2.79 31.59 -22.37
C LYS A 365 -2.22 31.49 -23.77
N GLU A 366 -2.36 30.34 -24.39
CA GLU A 366 -2.18 30.17 -25.82
C GLU A 366 -3.45 30.70 -26.50
N ASP A 367 -3.31 31.79 -27.32
CA ASP A 367 -4.37 32.33 -28.16
C ASP A 367 -4.65 31.42 -29.36
#